data_d4ac3537a32b37f3c26357a017359c9b
#
_entry.id   d4ac3537a32b37f3c26357a017359c9b
#
_cell.length_a   1.000
_cell.length_b   1.000
_cell.length_c   1.000
_cell.angle_alpha   90.00
_cell.angle_beta   90.00
_cell.angle_gamma   90.00
#
_symmetry.space_group_name_H-M   'P 1'
#
loop_
_entity.id
_entity.type
_entity.pdbx_description
1 polymer ?
#
loop_
_entity_poly.entity_id
_entity_poly.type
_entity_poly.pdbx_seq_one_letter_code
_entity_poly.pdbx_strand_id
1 'polypeptide(L)'
;DNPTIWIDYFSGKQYRGGQVLNNYDAPLWKLPLFVKANSIVPMYAENNNPEAVTETNTKGTDRSQRIVEFFATEGEGSFTQYEDDGSSIENKTTEDNAYGTIDNISYGDHVSTVFSSKATGGTATFTAAASQGSYSGYDSNRTTTFVANVSAKPASVIAKNGGTALNVTEVDSQEAFDAATPEAGQAVYFYNESPNLNHYGSDADSTEAEKGESFNDTKITTNPKVYVKFAKTDVAAAEQTLELGGFVNADATLAADRLNENLSAPANLAAPEDATTPTSIKLTWGKVDGATSYDLKVDG
;
A
#
# COMPACT_ATOMS: atom_id res chain seq x y z
N ASP A 1 -11.08 17.23 -16.53
CA ASP A 1 -9.93 16.66 -15.82
C ASP A 1 -10.46 15.62 -14.83
N ASN A 2 -10.06 14.38 -15.02
CA ASN A 2 -10.47 13.32 -14.11
C ASN A 2 -9.58 13.43 -12.85
N PRO A 3 -10.11 13.81 -11.68
CA PRO A 3 -9.27 14.03 -10.52
C PRO A 3 -8.62 12.71 -10.09
N THR A 4 -7.36 12.79 -9.66
CA THR A 4 -6.61 11.65 -9.12
C THR A 4 -7.40 10.97 -8.01
N ILE A 5 -7.50 9.65 -8.06
CA ILE A 5 -8.09 8.86 -6.99
C ILE A 5 -7.02 8.53 -5.96
N TRP A 6 -7.38 8.69 -4.69
CA TRP A 6 -6.57 8.31 -3.53
C TRP A 6 -7.29 7.24 -2.74
N ILE A 7 -6.57 6.22 -2.33
CA ILE A 7 -7.08 5.07 -1.59
C ILE A 7 -6.61 5.18 -0.15
N ASP A 8 -7.51 5.21 0.81
CA ASP A 8 -7.17 5.08 2.24
C ASP A 8 -6.59 3.69 2.46
N TYR A 9 -5.34 3.63 2.89
CA TYR A 9 -4.60 2.38 3.05
C TYR A 9 -5.30 1.39 3.99
N PHE A 10 -5.94 1.87 5.04
CA PHE A 10 -6.55 1.03 6.08
C PHE A 10 -7.97 0.60 5.73
N SER A 11 -8.77 1.46 5.12
CA SER A 11 -10.17 1.16 4.86
C SER A 11 -10.47 0.80 3.41
N GLY A 12 -9.53 1.08 2.49
CA GLY A 12 -9.72 0.98 1.05
C GLY A 12 -10.72 1.96 0.46
N LYS A 13 -11.25 2.88 1.26
CA LYS A 13 -12.13 3.94 0.76
C LYS A 13 -11.40 4.79 -0.26
N GLN A 14 -12.08 5.11 -1.33
CA GLN A 14 -11.51 5.88 -2.41
C GLN A 14 -12.01 7.33 -2.37
N TYR A 15 -11.09 8.24 -2.56
CA TYR A 15 -11.34 9.68 -2.56
C TYR A 15 -10.78 10.30 -3.82
N ARG A 16 -11.49 11.26 -4.37
CA ARG A 16 -10.92 12.09 -5.44
C ARG A 16 -10.00 13.14 -4.82
N GLY A 17 -8.92 13.50 -5.48
CA GLY A 17 -8.03 14.58 -5.04
C GLY A 17 -8.69 15.95 -5.05
N GLY A 18 -8.05 16.91 -4.40
CA GLY A 18 -8.48 18.31 -4.38
C GLY A 18 -9.59 18.62 -3.38
N GLN A 19 -9.82 17.76 -2.38
CA GLN A 19 -10.81 17.96 -1.32
C GLN A 19 -10.18 17.99 0.06
N VAL A 20 -10.92 18.51 1.04
CA VAL A 20 -10.59 18.47 2.45
C VAL A 20 -11.44 17.39 3.11
N LEU A 21 -10.80 16.44 3.79
CA LEU A 21 -11.49 15.42 4.58
C LEU A 21 -11.70 15.94 6.00
N ASN A 22 -12.91 16.41 6.29
CA ASN A 22 -13.30 16.81 7.64
C ASN A 22 -13.65 15.59 8.47
N ASN A 23 -13.31 15.60 9.76
CA ASN A 23 -13.61 14.51 10.71
C ASN A 23 -13.12 13.13 10.24
N TYR A 24 -11.97 13.08 9.57
CA TYR A 24 -11.34 11.81 9.24
C TYR A 24 -11.01 11.05 10.52
N ASP A 25 -11.48 9.81 10.61
CA ASP A 25 -11.25 8.96 11.78
C ASP A 25 -9.80 8.47 11.80
N ALA A 26 -8.98 9.07 12.68
CA ALA A 26 -7.58 8.73 12.86
C ALA A 26 -7.29 8.55 14.36
N PRO A 27 -7.65 7.40 14.96
CA PRO A 27 -7.26 7.08 16.33
C PRO A 27 -5.72 7.03 16.46
N LEU A 28 -5.19 7.05 17.67
CA LEU A 28 -3.76 7.19 17.93
C LEU A 28 -2.86 6.17 17.23
N TRP A 29 -3.38 4.98 16.93
CA TRP A 29 -2.64 3.94 16.20
C TRP A 29 -2.64 4.13 14.69
N LYS A 30 -3.54 4.95 14.13
CA LYS A 30 -3.75 5.10 12.70
C LYS A 30 -3.09 6.35 12.15
N LEU A 31 -1.99 6.19 11.42
CA LEU A 31 -1.45 7.26 10.60
C LEU A 31 -2.39 7.47 9.39
N PRO A 32 -2.93 8.66 9.15
CA PRO A 32 -3.65 8.96 7.90
C PRO A 32 -2.75 8.71 6.70
N LEU A 33 -2.95 7.59 6.02
CA LEU A 33 -2.13 7.16 4.90
C LEU A 33 -3.01 6.93 3.67
N PHE A 34 -2.72 7.67 2.61
CA PHE A 34 -3.44 7.59 1.34
C PHE A 34 -2.48 7.23 0.22
N VAL A 35 -2.86 6.23 -0.57
CA VAL A 35 -2.09 5.77 -1.71
C VAL A 35 -2.80 6.21 -2.99
N LYS A 36 -2.04 6.79 -3.91
CA LYS A 36 -2.57 7.13 -5.23
C LYS A 36 -2.99 5.86 -5.96
N ALA A 37 -4.18 5.85 -6.55
CA ALA A 37 -4.63 4.73 -7.38
C ALA A 37 -3.62 4.43 -8.50
N ASN A 38 -3.47 3.16 -8.81
CA ASN A 38 -2.49 2.60 -9.73
C ASN A 38 -1.01 2.77 -9.27
N SER A 39 -0.77 3.08 -7.98
CA SER A 39 0.56 3.00 -7.40
C SER A 39 0.95 1.55 -7.11
N ILE A 40 2.26 1.33 -7.11
CA ILE A 40 2.89 0.05 -6.84
C ILE A 40 3.93 0.27 -5.76
N VAL A 41 3.88 -0.52 -4.69
CA VAL A 41 4.74 -0.38 -3.52
C VAL A 41 5.55 -1.67 -3.33
N PRO A 42 6.82 -1.70 -3.76
CA PRO A 42 7.69 -2.82 -3.41
C PRO A 42 8.12 -2.72 -1.94
N MET A 43 8.15 -3.87 -1.29
CA MET A 43 8.47 -4.00 0.13
C MET A 43 9.35 -5.23 0.36
N TYR A 44 10.00 -5.25 1.49
CA TYR A 44 10.51 -6.48 2.12
C TYR A 44 9.55 -6.92 3.24
N ALA A 45 9.75 -8.13 3.74
CA ALA A 45 9.04 -8.58 4.94
C ALA A 45 9.28 -7.63 6.10
N GLU A 46 8.28 -7.45 6.94
CA GLU A 46 8.35 -6.58 8.11
C GLU A 46 9.54 -6.94 8.99
N ASN A 47 10.33 -5.94 9.36
CA ASN A 47 11.48 -6.10 10.24
C ASN A 47 11.87 -4.77 10.87
N ASN A 48 12.17 -4.78 12.18
CA ASN A 48 12.70 -3.62 12.89
C ASN A 48 14.19 -3.37 12.65
N ASN A 49 14.87 -4.31 11.97
CA ASN A 49 16.28 -4.20 11.61
C ASN A 49 16.40 -4.03 10.09
N PRO A 50 16.64 -2.81 9.58
CA PRO A 50 16.69 -2.54 8.15
C PRO A 50 17.96 -3.08 7.47
N GLU A 51 18.96 -3.51 8.24
CA GLU A 51 20.17 -4.12 7.67
C GLU A 51 19.84 -5.50 7.10
N ALA A 52 20.54 -5.87 6.03
CA ALA A 52 20.38 -7.19 5.43
C ALA A 52 20.76 -8.32 6.38
N VAL A 53 20.13 -9.48 6.21
CA VAL A 53 20.55 -10.72 6.88
C VAL A 53 21.97 -11.07 6.45
N THR A 54 22.81 -11.38 7.43
CA THR A 54 24.18 -11.88 7.27
C THR A 54 24.42 -13.02 8.26
N GLU A 55 25.57 -13.67 8.20
CA GLU A 55 25.97 -14.69 9.20
C GLU A 55 26.02 -14.11 10.62
N THR A 56 26.34 -12.82 10.76
CA THR A 56 26.44 -12.13 12.05
C THR A 56 25.17 -11.36 12.42
N ASN A 57 24.30 -11.06 11.47
CA ASN A 57 23.02 -10.39 11.65
C ASN A 57 21.86 -11.27 11.15
N THR A 58 21.53 -12.30 11.91
CA THR A 58 20.50 -13.28 11.53
C THR A 58 19.08 -12.73 11.67
N LYS A 59 18.90 -11.57 12.31
CA LYS A 59 17.62 -10.89 12.51
C LYS A 59 17.42 -9.67 11.59
N GLY A 60 18.23 -9.57 10.56
CA GLY A 60 18.12 -8.50 9.56
C GLY A 60 16.94 -8.70 8.60
N THR A 61 16.72 -7.73 7.74
CA THR A 61 15.72 -7.81 6.68
C THR A 61 16.14 -8.83 5.62
N ASP A 62 15.30 -9.84 5.39
CA ASP A 62 15.52 -10.85 4.35
C ASP A 62 15.20 -10.27 2.96
N ARG A 63 16.22 -9.84 2.26
CA ARG A 63 16.12 -9.29 0.90
C ARG A 63 15.87 -10.36 -0.19
N SER A 64 15.90 -11.64 0.16
CA SER A 64 15.50 -12.72 -0.75
C SER A 64 13.98 -12.82 -0.91
N GLN A 65 13.21 -12.15 -0.02
CA GLN A 65 11.75 -12.06 -0.04
C GLN A 65 11.35 -10.70 -0.62
N ARG A 66 10.85 -10.68 -1.84
CA ARG A 66 10.32 -9.47 -2.49
C ARG A 66 8.81 -9.48 -2.44
N ILE A 67 8.21 -8.46 -1.83
CA ILE A 67 6.76 -8.27 -1.78
C ILE A 67 6.42 -7.04 -2.64
N VAL A 68 5.42 -7.14 -3.49
CA VAL A 68 4.99 -6.04 -4.34
C VAL A 68 3.50 -5.83 -4.17
N GLU A 69 3.11 -4.72 -3.57
CA GLU A 69 1.70 -4.38 -3.36
C GLU A 69 1.20 -3.44 -4.45
N PHE A 70 0.05 -3.80 -5.04
CA PHE A 70 -0.59 -3.09 -6.14
C PHE A 70 -1.90 -2.48 -5.66
N PHE A 71 -2.05 -1.18 -5.87
CA PHE A 71 -3.26 -0.40 -5.60
C PHE A 71 -3.99 -0.10 -6.92
N ALA A 72 -4.13 -1.12 -7.76
CA ALA A 72 -4.73 -0.97 -9.07
C ALA A 72 -6.22 -0.65 -8.99
N THR A 73 -6.64 0.25 -9.85
CA THR A 73 -8.03 0.53 -10.24
C THR A 73 -8.10 0.44 -11.75
N GLU A 74 -9.23 0.79 -12.37
CA GLU A 74 -9.27 0.89 -13.85
C GLU A 74 -8.16 1.81 -14.36
N GLY A 75 -7.32 1.32 -15.27
CA GLY A 75 -6.17 2.04 -15.83
C GLY A 75 -4.84 1.31 -15.72
N GLU A 76 -3.76 2.07 -15.75
CA GLU A 76 -2.39 1.55 -15.76
C GLU A 76 -1.54 2.23 -14.69
N GLY A 77 -0.59 1.47 -14.13
CA GLY A 77 0.42 1.96 -13.20
C GLY A 77 1.80 1.38 -13.51
N SER A 78 2.85 2.12 -13.16
CA SER A 78 4.22 1.65 -13.29
C SER A 78 5.10 2.27 -12.20
N PHE A 79 6.06 1.50 -11.72
CA PHE A 79 7.08 1.93 -10.77
C PHE A 79 8.40 1.23 -11.09
N THR A 80 9.49 1.99 -11.09
CA THR A 80 10.84 1.42 -11.22
C THR A 80 11.50 1.41 -9.86
N GLN A 81 11.75 0.22 -9.33
CA GLN A 81 12.55 0.04 -8.13
C GLN A 81 14.03 0.13 -8.50
N TYR A 82 14.77 0.86 -7.68
CA TYR A 82 16.21 0.95 -7.70
C TYR A 82 16.77 0.28 -6.44
N GLU A 83 17.77 -0.57 -6.59
CA GLU A 83 18.47 -1.24 -5.48
C GLU A 83 19.98 -1.16 -5.72
N ASP A 84 20.73 -0.87 -4.67
CA ASP A 84 22.20 -0.87 -4.66
C ASP A 84 22.77 -1.39 -3.33
N ASP A 85 24.08 -1.34 -3.17
CA ASP A 85 24.76 -1.73 -1.93
C ASP A 85 24.79 -0.62 -0.86
N GLY A 86 24.19 0.54 -1.15
CA GLY A 86 24.16 1.71 -0.25
C GLY A 86 25.48 2.46 -0.15
N SER A 87 26.53 2.06 -0.87
CA SER A 87 27.85 2.64 -0.76
C SER A 87 28.55 2.94 -2.09
N SER A 88 28.16 2.28 -3.18
CA SER A 88 28.80 2.45 -4.48
C SER A 88 28.30 3.71 -5.18
N ILE A 89 29.10 4.75 -5.13
CA ILE A 89 28.89 5.98 -5.89
C ILE A 89 30.03 6.10 -6.88
N GLU A 90 29.73 6.19 -8.17
CA GLU A 90 30.70 6.64 -9.15
C GLU A 90 30.80 8.18 -9.06
N ASN A 91 31.73 8.65 -8.24
CA ASN A 91 31.95 10.08 -8.08
C ASN A 91 32.95 10.57 -9.13
N LYS A 92 32.46 11.34 -10.11
CA LYS A 92 33.33 12.08 -11.03
C LYS A 92 33.65 13.45 -10.45
N THR A 93 34.41 13.49 -9.35
CA THR A 93 34.93 14.78 -8.85
C THR A 93 35.99 15.30 -9.79
N THR A 94 35.88 16.52 -10.24
CA THR A 94 37.03 17.29 -10.69
C THR A 94 37.85 17.66 -9.47
N GLU A 95 39.20 17.73 -9.60
CA GLU A 95 40.18 17.85 -8.53
C GLU A 95 39.93 18.96 -7.49
N ASP A 96 39.02 19.88 -7.75
CA ASP A 96 38.76 21.05 -6.93
C ASP A 96 37.54 20.93 -5.98
N ASN A 97 36.89 19.80 -5.91
CA ASN A 97 35.65 19.70 -5.12
C ASN A 97 35.58 18.39 -4.31
N ALA A 98 36.00 18.45 -3.04
CA ALA A 98 35.91 17.33 -2.11
C ALA A 98 34.47 16.87 -1.82
N TYR A 99 33.49 17.67 -2.20
CA TYR A 99 32.05 17.40 -2.11
C TYR A 99 31.45 17.69 -3.49
N GLY A 100 31.45 16.72 -4.38
CA GLY A 100 30.87 16.90 -5.73
C GLY A 100 29.54 17.67 -5.73
N THR A 101 29.31 18.46 -6.76
CA THR A 101 27.96 19.01 -6.98
C THR A 101 27.02 17.86 -7.36
N ILE A 102 25.72 18.00 -7.08
CA ILE A 102 24.70 17.02 -7.44
C ILE A 102 24.79 16.60 -8.92
N ASP A 103 25.23 17.51 -9.78
CA ASP A 103 25.42 17.29 -11.21
C ASP A 103 26.57 16.35 -11.58
N ASN A 104 27.48 16.07 -10.64
CA ASN A 104 28.65 15.22 -10.84
C ASN A 104 28.56 13.85 -10.15
N ILE A 105 27.43 13.53 -9.54
CA ILE A 105 27.18 12.24 -8.92
C ILE A 105 26.49 11.33 -9.95
N SER A 106 27.17 10.25 -10.34
CA SER A 106 26.52 9.13 -11.05
C SER A 106 26.32 7.97 -10.09
N TYR A 107 25.20 7.30 -10.25
CA TYR A 107 24.94 6.06 -9.52
C TYR A 107 25.96 5.00 -9.95
N GLY A 108 26.50 4.27 -9.00
CA GLY A 108 27.35 3.11 -9.24
C GLY A 108 26.55 1.88 -9.72
N ASP A 109 27.13 0.73 -9.49
CA ASP A 109 26.48 -0.54 -9.79
C ASP A 109 25.14 -0.65 -9.04
N HIS A 110 24.09 -0.98 -9.75
CA HIS A 110 22.73 -1.07 -9.20
C HIS A 110 21.90 -2.07 -9.98
N VAL A 111 20.77 -2.41 -9.40
CA VAL A 111 19.70 -3.18 -10.04
C VAL A 111 18.46 -2.33 -10.18
N SER A 112 17.85 -2.34 -11.33
CA SER A 112 16.51 -1.78 -11.53
C SER A 112 15.51 -2.85 -11.94
N THR A 113 14.30 -2.75 -11.35
CA THR A 113 13.17 -3.62 -11.67
C THR A 113 11.94 -2.77 -11.95
N VAL A 114 11.33 -2.96 -13.11
CA VAL A 114 10.08 -2.29 -13.45
C VAL A 114 8.91 -3.17 -13.00
N PHE A 115 8.05 -2.60 -12.16
CA PHE A 115 6.74 -3.17 -11.85
C PHE A 115 5.67 -2.42 -12.62
N SER A 116 4.66 -3.13 -13.11
CA SER A 116 3.53 -2.52 -13.80
C SER A 116 2.21 -3.19 -13.45
N SER A 117 1.14 -2.43 -13.59
CA SER A 117 -0.23 -2.94 -13.49
C SER A 117 -1.07 -2.37 -14.62
N LYS A 118 -2.01 -3.17 -15.10
CA LYS A 118 -3.03 -2.76 -16.05
C LYS A 118 -4.33 -3.44 -15.70
N ALA A 119 -5.37 -2.64 -15.44
CA ALA A 119 -6.70 -3.15 -15.17
C ALA A 119 -7.71 -2.51 -16.14
N THR A 120 -8.48 -3.34 -16.82
CA THR A 120 -9.51 -2.91 -17.75
C THR A 120 -10.57 -3.98 -17.94
N GLY A 121 -11.84 -3.56 -17.95
CA GLY A 121 -12.95 -4.44 -18.27
C GLY A 121 -13.07 -5.68 -17.36
N GLY A 122 -12.72 -5.57 -16.09
CA GLY A 122 -12.78 -6.67 -15.12
C GLY A 122 -11.61 -7.65 -15.21
N THR A 123 -10.54 -7.31 -15.91
CA THR A 123 -9.28 -8.07 -15.90
C THR A 123 -8.15 -7.16 -15.42
N ALA A 124 -7.30 -7.65 -14.51
CA ALA A 124 -6.10 -6.97 -14.10
C ALA A 124 -4.87 -7.83 -14.35
N THR A 125 -3.82 -7.23 -14.88
CA THR A 125 -2.50 -7.86 -15.06
C THR A 125 -1.48 -7.08 -14.25
N PHE A 126 -0.69 -7.79 -13.46
CA PHE A 126 0.40 -7.28 -12.64
C PHE A 126 1.70 -7.92 -13.12
N THR A 127 2.73 -7.13 -13.28
CA THR A 127 4.01 -7.61 -13.84
C THR A 127 5.18 -7.13 -13.01
N ALA A 128 6.13 -8.01 -12.74
CA ALA A 128 7.50 -7.70 -12.39
C ALA A 128 8.37 -8.07 -13.58
N ALA A 129 8.91 -7.08 -14.27
CA ALA A 129 9.86 -7.32 -15.36
C ALA A 129 11.12 -8.01 -14.83
N ALA A 130 11.87 -8.66 -15.69
CA ALA A 130 13.19 -9.18 -15.37
C ALA A 130 14.08 -8.05 -14.85
N SER A 131 14.67 -8.24 -13.66
CA SER A 131 15.56 -7.25 -13.05
C SER A 131 16.80 -7.03 -13.90
N GLN A 132 17.25 -5.78 -14.02
CA GLN A 132 18.38 -5.40 -14.86
C GLN A 132 19.52 -4.83 -14.01
N GLY A 133 20.75 -5.22 -14.31
CA GLY A 133 21.94 -4.78 -13.59
C GLY A 133 22.38 -5.73 -12.49
N SER A 134 23.35 -5.29 -11.70
CA SER A 134 23.89 -6.02 -10.56
C SER A 134 24.65 -5.05 -9.67
N TYR A 135 24.88 -5.44 -8.42
CA TYR A 135 25.75 -4.74 -7.48
C TYR A 135 26.40 -5.76 -6.54
N SER A 136 27.41 -5.34 -5.81
CA SER A 136 28.13 -6.24 -4.87
C SER A 136 27.19 -6.77 -3.78
N GLY A 137 27.05 -8.09 -3.67
CA GLY A 137 26.15 -8.74 -2.73
C GLY A 137 24.70 -8.92 -3.22
N TYR A 138 24.41 -8.52 -4.46
CA TYR A 138 23.08 -8.79 -5.03
C TYR A 138 22.85 -10.29 -5.26
N ASP A 139 21.75 -10.80 -4.71
CA ASP A 139 21.22 -12.13 -5.01
C ASP A 139 19.94 -11.99 -5.84
N SER A 140 19.98 -12.51 -7.07
CA SER A 140 18.82 -12.53 -7.96
C SER A 140 17.86 -13.69 -7.68
N ASN A 141 18.26 -14.66 -6.87
CA ASN A 141 17.38 -15.77 -6.49
C ASN A 141 16.41 -15.33 -5.39
N ARG A 142 15.23 -14.92 -5.78
CA ARG A 142 14.23 -14.34 -4.87
C ARG A 142 12.89 -15.03 -4.95
N THR A 143 12.21 -15.10 -3.82
CA THR A 143 10.78 -15.36 -3.75
C THR A 143 10.05 -14.04 -3.98
N THR A 144 9.09 -14.02 -4.90
CA THR A 144 8.25 -12.85 -5.15
C THR A 144 6.84 -13.13 -4.66
N THR A 145 6.27 -12.22 -3.88
CA THR A 145 4.86 -12.22 -3.51
C THR A 145 4.19 -10.98 -4.11
N PHE A 146 3.18 -11.19 -4.94
CA PHE A 146 2.30 -10.11 -5.37
C PHE A 146 1.13 -10.00 -4.42
N VAL A 147 0.81 -8.76 -4.04
CA VAL A 147 -0.33 -8.42 -3.20
C VAL A 147 -1.20 -7.45 -3.99
N ALA A 148 -2.38 -7.88 -4.39
CA ALA A 148 -3.32 -7.02 -5.11
C ALA A 148 -4.47 -6.63 -4.18
N ASN A 149 -4.71 -5.33 -4.03
CA ASN A 149 -5.89 -4.81 -3.36
C ASN A 149 -7.11 -5.02 -4.24
N VAL A 150 -8.17 -5.59 -3.68
CA VAL A 150 -9.40 -5.92 -4.40
C VAL A 150 -10.63 -5.57 -3.53
N SER A 151 -11.80 -5.47 -4.14
CA SER A 151 -13.07 -5.32 -3.42
C SER A 151 -13.86 -6.64 -3.33
N ALA A 152 -13.46 -7.64 -4.10
CA ALA A 152 -14.08 -8.97 -4.11
C ALA A 152 -13.08 -10.04 -4.54
N LYS A 153 -13.37 -11.30 -4.22
CA LYS A 153 -12.58 -12.45 -4.69
C LYS A 153 -12.61 -12.51 -6.21
N PRO A 154 -11.44 -12.60 -6.88
CA PRO A 154 -11.40 -12.73 -8.34
C PRO A 154 -11.98 -14.07 -8.80
N ALA A 155 -12.53 -14.10 -10.01
CA ALA A 155 -13.08 -15.30 -10.61
C ALA A 155 -12.01 -16.28 -11.11
N SER A 156 -10.82 -15.76 -11.45
CA SER A 156 -9.69 -16.58 -11.88
C SER A 156 -8.36 -15.93 -11.51
N VAL A 157 -7.36 -16.78 -11.26
CA VAL A 157 -5.99 -16.40 -10.91
C VAL A 157 -5.04 -17.17 -11.81
N ILE A 158 -4.25 -16.48 -12.63
CA ILE A 158 -3.27 -17.07 -13.53
C ILE A 158 -1.91 -16.43 -13.24
N ALA A 159 -0.95 -17.24 -12.81
CA ALA A 159 0.42 -16.80 -12.59
C ALA A 159 1.33 -17.37 -13.70
N LYS A 160 2.30 -16.57 -14.16
CA LYS A 160 3.28 -16.98 -15.19
C LYS A 160 4.68 -16.56 -14.79
N ASN A 161 5.66 -17.35 -15.21
CA ASN A 161 7.08 -17.01 -15.14
C ASN A 161 7.70 -17.17 -16.54
N GLY A 162 8.26 -16.09 -17.08
CA GLY A 162 8.78 -16.09 -18.47
C GLY A 162 7.73 -16.46 -19.52
N GLY A 163 6.47 -16.03 -19.33
CA GLY A 163 5.35 -16.36 -20.20
C GLY A 163 4.76 -17.77 -19.99
N THR A 164 5.43 -18.65 -19.26
CA THR A 164 4.94 -20.00 -18.95
C THR A 164 3.98 -19.98 -17.76
N ALA A 165 2.78 -20.53 -17.94
CA ALA A 165 1.80 -20.63 -16.88
C ALA A 165 2.27 -21.57 -15.77
N LEU A 166 2.04 -21.19 -14.52
CA LEU A 166 2.36 -21.94 -13.33
C LEU A 166 1.14 -22.74 -12.84
N ASN A 167 1.40 -23.82 -12.11
CA ASN A 167 0.35 -24.50 -11.36
C ASN A 167 0.06 -23.70 -10.09
N VAL A 168 -1.12 -23.05 -10.03
CA VAL A 168 -1.53 -22.21 -8.91
C VAL A 168 -2.40 -23.04 -7.95
N THR A 169 -1.97 -23.12 -6.69
CA THR A 169 -2.71 -23.78 -5.61
C THR A 169 -3.30 -22.73 -4.67
N GLU A 170 -4.60 -22.78 -4.45
CA GLU A 170 -5.27 -21.96 -3.44
C GLU A 170 -5.09 -22.57 -2.05
N VAL A 171 -4.80 -21.72 -1.06
CA VAL A 171 -4.84 -22.06 0.38
C VAL A 171 -5.88 -21.21 1.08
N ASP A 172 -6.33 -21.63 2.24
CA ASP A 172 -7.51 -21.11 2.93
C ASP A 172 -7.19 -20.24 4.15
N SER A 173 -5.92 -20.04 4.46
CA SER A 173 -5.50 -19.21 5.59
C SER A 173 -4.20 -18.46 5.34
N GLN A 174 -3.99 -17.36 6.06
CA GLN A 174 -2.74 -16.61 6.06
C GLN A 174 -1.58 -17.48 6.54
N GLU A 175 -1.80 -18.26 7.60
CA GLU A 175 -0.79 -19.18 8.14
C GLU A 175 -0.34 -20.21 7.09
N ALA A 176 -1.28 -20.82 6.37
CA ALA A 176 -0.96 -21.77 5.30
C ALA A 176 -0.21 -21.09 4.14
N PHE A 177 -0.58 -19.85 3.81
CA PHE A 177 0.11 -19.05 2.79
C PHE A 177 1.54 -18.71 3.22
N ASP A 178 1.73 -18.26 4.45
CA ASP A 178 3.05 -17.87 4.98
C ASP A 178 4.00 -19.06 5.02
N ALA A 179 3.52 -20.21 5.46
CA ALA A 179 4.27 -21.47 5.51
C ALA A 179 4.56 -22.08 4.13
N ALA A 180 3.83 -21.68 3.09
CA ALA A 180 3.98 -22.28 1.77
C ALA A 180 5.32 -21.94 1.11
N THR A 181 5.96 -22.97 0.57
CA THR A 181 7.20 -22.90 -0.20
C THR A 181 6.98 -23.53 -1.57
N PRO A 182 6.38 -22.79 -2.55
CA PRO A 182 6.13 -23.35 -3.87
C PRO A 182 7.42 -23.76 -4.58
N GLU A 183 7.37 -24.88 -5.29
CA GLU A 183 8.48 -25.40 -6.10
C GLU A 183 8.47 -24.77 -7.51
N ALA A 184 9.54 -24.96 -8.26
CA ALA A 184 9.63 -24.49 -9.64
C ALA A 184 8.41 -24.96 -10.48
N GLY A 185 7.79 -24.03 -11.21
CA GLY A 185 6.57 -24.29 -11.96
C GLY A 185 5.27 -24.16 -11.15
N GLN A 186 5.36 -23.79 -9.87
CA GLN A 186 4.21 -23.59 -8.97
C GLN A 186 4.11 -22.16 -8.47
N ALA A 187 2.89 -21.80 -8.03
CA ALA A 187 2.61 -20.63 -7.23
C ALA A 187 1.51 -20.96 -6.22
N VAL A 188 1.49 -20.23 -5.11
CA VAL A 188 0.45 -20.36 -4.08
C VAL A 188 -0.37 -19.08 -4.04
N TYR A 189 -1.67 -19.23 -3.98
CA TYR A 189 -2.66 -18.17 -3.97
C TYR A 189 -3.48 -18.18 -2.69
N PHE A 190 -3.71 -17.02 -2.13
CA PHE A 190 -4.61 -16.82 -1.00
C PHE A 190 -5.44 -15.56 -1.20
N TYR A 191 -6.76 -15.68 -1.03
CA TYR A 191 -7.66 -14.53 -0.94
C TYR A 191 -7.99 -14.27 0.52
N ASN A 192 -7.56 -13.13 1.04
CA ASN A 192 -7.88 -12.69 2.38
C ASN A 192 -8.97 -11.61 2.32
N GLU A 193 -10.18 -11.97 2.77
CA GLU A 193 -11.32 -11.07 2.79
C GLU A 193 -11.18 -9.94 3.82
N SER A 194 -10.41 -10.17 4.88
CA SER A 194 -10.27 -9.24 5.99
C SER A 194 -8.85 -9.30 6.59
N PRO A 195 -7.84 -8.81 5.84
CA PRO A 195 -6.46 -8.79 6.35
C PRO A 195 -6.36 -8.03 7.65
N ASN A 196 -5.66 -8.59 8.63
CA ASN A 196 -5.37 -7.91 9.88
C ASN A 196 -3.93 -7.38 9.86
N LEU A 197 -3.76 -6.07 9.97
CA LEU A 197 -2.45 -5.43 10.04
C LEU A 197 -1.87 -5.38 11.46
N ASN A 198 -2.64 -5.79 12.46
CA ASN A 198 -2.13 -5.88 13.82
C ASN A 198 -1.47 -7.25 14.04
N HIS A 199 -0.16 -7.29 13.88
CA HIS A 199 0.63 -8.51 14.04
C HIS A 199 1.10 -8.76 15.47
N TYR A 200 0.89 -7.82 16.39
CA TYR A 200 1.39 -7.90 17.77
C TYR A 200 0.95 -9.18 18.49
N GLY A 201 -0.31 -9.54 18.37
CA GLY A 201 -0.85 -10.74 19.00
C GLY A 201 -0.41 -12.07 18.38
N SER A 202 0.12 -12.04 17.16
CA SER A 202 0.55 -13.21 16.38
C SER A 202 2.06 -13.28 16.16
N ASP A 203 2.81 -12.24 16.53
CA ASP A 203 4.25 -12.22 16.43
C ASP A 203 4.87 -13.26 17.38
N ALA A 204 5.67 -14.17 16.84
CA ALA A 204 6.35 -15.20 17.61
C ALA A 204 7.33 -14.63 18.66
N ASP A 205 7.86 -13.43 18.39
CA ASP A 205 8.78 -12.73 19.29
C ASP A 205 8.06 -11.88 20.36
N SER A 206 6.71 -11.74 20.32
CA SER A 206 5.94 -11.04 21.33
C SER A 206 5.98 -11.75 22.65
N THR A 207 6.19 -11.00 23.74
CA THR A 207 6.12 -11.55 25.09
C THR A 207 4.69 -11.91 25.47
N GLU A 208 4.49 -12.79 26.45
CA GLU A 208 3.15 -13.13 26.96
C GLU A 208 2.43 -11.90 27.56
N ALA A 209 3.18 -10.92 28.09
CA ALA A 209 2.62 -9.66 28.56
C ALA A 209 2.08 -8.82 27.41
N GLU A 210 2.82 -8.72 26.30
CA GLU A 210 2.37 -8.00 25.10
C GLU A 210 1.16 -8.67 24.45
N LYS A 211 1.13 -10.00 24.39
CA LYS A 211 -0.03 -10.77 23.90
C LYS A 211 -1.28 -10.60 24.74
N GLY A 212 -1.12 -10.30 26.03
CA GLY A 212 -2.22 -10.06 26.97
C GLY A 212 -2.72 -8.61 26.99
N GLU A 213 -2.07 -7.67 26.31
CA GLU A 213 -2.50 -6.29 26.24
C GLU A 213 -3.76 -6.14 25.38
N SER A 214 -4.72 -5.34 25.83
CA SER A 214 -6.02 -5.22 25.13
C SER A 214 -5.90 -4.65 23.72
N PHE A 215 -4.88 -3.85 23.41
CA PHE A 215 -4.65 -3.34 22.06
C PHE A 215 -4.14 -4.42 21.11
N ASN A 216 -3.52 -5.49 21.61
CA ASN A 216 -3.05 -6.61 20.79
C ASN A 216 -4.21 -7.42 20.21
N ASP A 217 -5.38 -7.39 20.85
CA ASP A 217 -6.59 -8.05 20.36
C ASP A 217 -7.34 -7.20 19.33
N THR A 218 -6.92 -5.96 19.14
CA THR A 218 -7.59 -5.05 18.20
C THR A 218 -7.27 -5.47 16.77
N LYS A 219 -8.29 -5.86 16.03
CA LYS A 219 -8.15 -6.12 14.61
C LYS A 219 -8.10 -4.80 13.84
N ILE A 220 -7.03 -4.61 13.09
CA ILE A 220 -6.86 -3.51 12.15
C ILE A 220 -7.03 -4.08 10.74
N THR A 221 -8.28 -4.16 10.30
CA THR A 221 -8.60 -4.76 9.01
C THR A 221 -8.46 -3.75 7.89
N THR A 222 -7.93 -4.22 6.75
CA THR A 222 -7.86 -3.45 5.52
C THR A 222 -8.84 -3.99 4.48
N ASN A 223 -8.78 -3.43 3.29
CA ASN A 223 -9.42 -3.99 2.11
C ASN A 223 -9.07 -5.46 1.91
N PRO A 224 -9.97 -6.25 1.33
CA PRO A 224 -9.62 -7.57 0.85
C PRO A 224 -8.39 -7.54 -0.05
N LYS A 225 -7.56 -8.57 0.08
CA LYS A 225 -6.32 -8.69 -0.70
C LYS A 225 -6.18 -10.08 -1.31
N VAL A 226 -5.59 -10.10 -2.48
CA VAL A 226 -5.12 -11.31 -3.16
C VAL A 226 -3.61 -11.38 -2.97
N TYR A 227 -3.14 -12.48 -2.44
CA TYR A 227 -1.72 -12.79 -2.27
C TYR A 227 -1.35 -13.92 -3.22
N VAL A 228 -0.28 -13.75 -4.00
CA VAL A 228 0.27 -14.80 -4.86
C VAL A 228 1.77 -14.89 -4.65
N LYS A 229 2.23 -16.02 -4.12
CA LYS A 229 3.63 -16.32 -3.87
C LYS A 229 4.17 -17.19 -5.00
N PHE A 230 5.16 -16.69 -5.71
CA PHE A 230 5.91 -17.41 -6.72
C PHE A 230 7.00 -18.28 -6.09
N ALA A 231 7.38 -19.35 -6.74
CA ALA A 231 8.57 -20.11 -6.36
C ALA A 231 9.81 -19.22 -6.36
N LYS A 232 10.76 -19.54 -5.50
CA LYS A 232 12.08 -18.88 -5.52
C LYS A 232 12.73 -19.13 -6.88
N THR A 233 13.14 -18.07 -7.57
CA THR A 233 13.69 -18.11 -8.91
C THR A 233 14.65 -16.96 -9.15
N ASP A 234 15.47 -17.07 -10.19
CA ASP A 234 16.28 -15.95 -10.69
C ASP A 234 15.37 -14.89 -11.33
N VAL A 235 15.15 -13.79 -10.60
CA VAL A 235 14.28 -12.69 -11.04
C VAL A 235 14.93 -11.82 -12.14
N ALA A 236 16.21 -12.03 -12.44
CA ALA A 236 16.87 -11.38 -13.58
C ALA A 236 16.69 -12.18 -14.89
N ALA A 237 16.34 -13.46 -14.79
CA ALA A 237 16.20 -14.31 -15.97
C ALA A 237 14.87 -14.12 -16.72
N ALA A 238 13.78 -13.81 -16.01
CA ALA A 238 12.46 -13.75 -16.61
C ALA A 238 11.50 -12.83 -15.84
N GLU A 239 10.50 -12.30 -16.54
CA GLU A 239 9.39 -11.59 -15.93
C GLU A 239 8.45 -12.56 -15.19
N GLN A 240 7.78 -12.03 -14.16
CA GLN A 240 6.69 -12.70 -13.45
C GLN A 240 5.41 -11.91 -13.64
N THR A 241 4.33 -12.60 -14.01
CA THR A 241 3.02 -11.97 -14.23
C THR A 241 1.92 -12.68 -13.45
N LEU A 242 0.97 -11.88 -12.98
CA LEU A 242 -0.27 -12.32 -12.36
C LEU A 242 -1.44 -11.70 -13.13
N GLU A 243 -2.37 -12.52 -13.57
CA GLU A 243 -3.63 -12.07 -14.17
C GLU A 243 -4.80 -12.48 -13.29
N LEU A 244 -5.65 -11.50 -12.96
CA LEU A 244 -6.88 -11.69 -12.20
C LEU A 244 -8.08 -11.42 -13.11
N GLY A 245 -8.88 -12.46 -13.38
CA GLY A 245 -10.17 -12.31 -14.05
C GLY A 245 -11.29 -12.05 -13.03
N GLY A 246 -12.28 -11.25 -13.41
CA GLY A 246 -13.29 -10.76 -12.47
C GLY A 246 -12.71 -9.78 -11.45
N PHE A 247 -11.63 -9.08 -11.81
CA PHE A 247 -10.98 -8.10 -10.94
C PHE A 247 -11.90 -6.91 -10.68
N VAL A 248 -12.03 -6.57 -9.41
CA VAL A 248 -12.71 -5.36 -8.95
C VAL A 248 -11.93 -4.77 -7.79
N ASN A 249 -11.58 -3.51 -7.90
CA ASN A 249 -11.12 -2.68 -6.80
C ASN A 249 -11.79 -1.31 -6.90
N ALA A 250 -13.02 -1.24 -6.41
CA ALA A 250 -13.86 -0.07 -6.48
C ALA A 250 -14.52 0.21 -5.13
N ASP A 251 -14.64 1.49 -4.81
CA ASP A 251 -15.49 1.96 -3.71
C ASP A 251 -16.80 2.48 -4.28
N ALA A 252 -17.89 1.75 -4.04
CA ALA A 252 -19.24 2.12 -4.51
C ALA A 252 -19.66 3.52 -4.01
N THR A 253 -19.07 3.99 -2.92
CA THR A 253 -19.39 5.31 -2.36
C THR A 253 -18.61 6.46 -3.02
N LEU A 254 -17.59 6.15 -3.85
CA LEU A 254 -16.92 7.15 -4.67
C LEU A 254 -17.88 7.83 -5.66
N ALA A 255 -18.84 7.07 -6.20
CA ALA A 255 -19.84 7.56 -7.13
C ALA A 255 -20.85 8.54 -6.50
N ALA A 256 -21.01 8.47 -5.20
CA ALA A 256 -21.86 9.39 -4.44
C ALA A 256 -21.03 10.60 -4.01
N ASP A 257 -20.61 11.41 -4.95
CA ASP A 257 -20.07 12.78 -4.76
C ASP A 257 -19.66 13.20 -3.34
N ARG A 258 -18.80 12.41 -2.69
CA ARG A 258 -18.12 12.86 -1.46
C ARG A 258 -17.36 14.17 -1.67
N LEU A 259 -17.21 14.58 -2.93
CA LEU A 259 -16.50 15.77 -3.39
C LEU A 259 -17.33 17.02 -3.36
N ASN A 260 -18.63 16.90 -3.50
CA ASN A 260 -19.54 18.01 -3.65
C ASN A 260 -20.46 18.16 -2.45
N GLU A 261 -20.11 17.60 -1.33
CA GLU A 261 -20.62 18.12 -0.08
C GLU A 261 -19.95 19.48 0.21
N ASN A 262 -20.02 20.38 -0.74
CA ASN A 262 -20.19 21.79 -0.42
C ASN A 262 -21.52 21.87 0.32
N LEU A 263 -21.49 21.46 1.59
CA LEU A 263 -22.59 21.69 2.48
C LEU A 263 -22.86 23.18 2.41
N SER A 264 -24.03 23.56 1.98
CA SER A 264 -24.41 24.96 1.96
C SER A 264 -24.25 25.53 3.36
N ALA A 265 -23.86 26.81 3.47
CA ALA A 265 -23.84 27.47 4.76
C ALA A 265 -25.18 27.29 5.47
N PRO A 266 -25.18 27.04 6.79
CA PRO A 266 -26.43 26.92 7.54
C PRO A 266 -27.32 28.16 7.29
N ALA A 267 -28.56 27.91 6.97
CA ALA A 267 -29.53 29.00 6.85
C ALA A 267 -29.99 29.48 8.22
N ASN A 268 -30.52 30.70 8.27
CA ASN A 268 -31.19 31.25 9.45
C ASN A 268 -30.31 31.31 10.70
N LEU A 269 -29.01 31.64 10.54
CA LEU A 269 -28.17 31.97 11.71
C LEU A 269 -28.78 33.19 12.41
N ALA A 270 -29.18 33.02 13.65
CA ALA A 270 -29.78 34.05 14.47
C ALA A 270 -29.31 33.99 15.93
N ALA A 271 -29.29 35.17 16.57
CA ALA A 271 -29.15 35.30 18.00
C ALA A 271 -30.48 35.83 18.57
N PRO A 272 -31.35 34.97 19.07
CA PRO A 272 -32.62 35.40 19.63
C PRO A 272 -32.41 36.37 20.80
N GLU A 273 -33.11 37.47 20.85
CA GLU A 273 -32.95 38.52 21.89
C GLU A 273 -33.20 38.00 23.29
N ASP A 274 -34.16 37.09 23.45
CA ASP A 274 -34.53 36.49 24.72
C ASP A 274 -33.52 35.46 25.24
N ALA A 275 -32.57 35.07 24.41
CA ALA A 275 -31.53 34.08 24.74
C ALA A 275 -30.10 34.65 24.80
N THR A 276 -29.99 36.01 24.82
CA THR A 276 -28.73 36.71 24.93
C THR A 276 -28.63 37.38 26.31
N THR A 277 -27.50 37.20 26.97
CA THR A 277 -27.19 37.82 28.27
C THR A 277 -25.92 38.67 28.16
N PRO A 278 -25.56 39.51 29.13
CA PRO A 278 -24.33 40.29 29.07
C PRO A 278 -23.03 39.41 28.96
N THR A 279 -23.13 38.12 29.29
CA THR A 279 -21.99 37.19 29.32
C THR A 279 -22.13 36.00 28.38
N SER A 280 -23.28 35.84 27.71
CA SER A 280 -23.51 34.71 26.79
C SER A 280 -24.43 35.08 25.64
N ILE A 281 -24.16 34.52 24.49
CA ILE A 281 -25.02 34.60 23.30
C ILE A 281 -25.39 33.20 22.89
N LYS A 282 -26.69 32.94 22.78
CA LYS A 282 -27.19 31.71 22.18
C LYS A 282 -27.38 31.94 20.68
N LEU A 283 -26.76 31.09 19.88
CA LEU A 283 -26.94 31.07 18.44
C LEU A 283 -27.80 29.89 18.02
N THR A 284 -28.63 30.11 17.03
CA THR A 284 -29.43 29.07 16.39
C THR A 284 -29.26 29.15 14.88
N TRP A 285 -29.30 28.01 14.23
CA TRP A 285 -29.23 27.91 12.75
C TRP A 285 -29.98 26.70 12.26
N GLY A 286 -30.33 26.70 10.99
CA GLY A 286 -30.96 25.57 10.32
C GLY A 286 -29.97 24.40 10.19
N LYS A 287 -30.43 23.16 10.49
CA LYS A 287 -29.64 21.96 10.26
C LYS A 287 -29.33 21.84 8.77
N VAL A 288 -28.08 21.50 8.46
CA VAL A 288 -27.65 21.13 7.11
C VAL A 288 -27.56 19.60 7.05
N ASP A 289 -28.28 18.98 6.13
CA ASP A 289 -28.24 17.55 5.97
C ASP A 289 -26.83 17.12 5.55
N GLY A 290 -26.30 16.06 6.18
CA GLY A 290 -24.93 15.60 5.96
C GLY A 290 -23.86 16.32 6.81
N ALA A 291 -24.17 17.45 7.45
CA ALA A 291 -23.23 18.12 8.33
C ALA A 291 -23.03 17.31 9.63
N THR A 292 -21.79 16.99 9.93
CA THR A 292 -21.37 16.30 11.19
C THR A 292 -20.90 17.28 12.26
N SER A 293 -20.50 18.50 11.85
CA SER A 293 -20.08 19.59 12.72
C SER A 293 -20.31 20.94 12.07
N TYR A 294 -20.22 22.00 12.84
CA TYR A 294 -20.30 23.39 12.40
C TYR A 294 -19.15 24.19 13.01
N ASP A 295 -18.50 24.96 12.19
CA ASP A 295 -17.51 25.93 12.64
C ASP A 295 -18.14 27.31 12.79
N LEU A 296 -18.06 27.88 13.98
CA LEU A 296 -18.50 29.24 14.23
C LEU A 296 -17.27 30.16 14.25
N LYS A 297 -17.25 31.13 13.33
CA LYS A 297 -16.26 32.23 13.34
C LYS A 297 -16.91 33.48 13.90
N VAL A 298 -16.27 34.05 14.89
CA VAL A 298 -16.65 35.32 15.48
C VAL A 298 -15.57 36.31 15.05
N ASP A 299 -15.95 37.28 14.21
CA ASP A 299 -15.04 38.34 13.83
C ASP A 299 -14.85 39.27 15.03
N GLY A 300 -13.61 39.42 15.45
CA GLY A 300 -13.14 40.30 16.48
C GLY A 300 -12.09 41.25 15.92
#